data_1017ecb22c3cc4542d475c73d2874da8
#
_entry.id   1017ecb22c3cc4542d475c73d2874da8
#
_cell.length_a   1.000
_cell.length_b   1.000
_cell.length_c   1.000
_cell.angle_alpha   90.00
_cell.angle_beta   90.00
_cell.angle_gamma   90.00
#
_symmetry.space_group_name_H-M   'P 1'
#
loop_
_entity.id
_entity.type
_entity.pdbx_description
1 polymer ?
#
loop_
_entity_poly.entity_id
_entity_poly.type
_entity_poly.pdbx_seq_one_letter_code
_entity_poly.pdbx_strand_id
1 'polypeptide(L)'
;MVETYARDLVGSGPHPTFREFGSQRRQLQAAWKDWAGELSIGSLMKTIARTYLIDGECFLLSIEEPPYVRIIEAERIVSPLMMNDASMQPYWPNAIPGPSQPTQKREQTIEGIEYSQGVPIHYYVDGGNGFTADVLTHLFKQQFANQRRGVPRPAPSLDMHANIRRTNQACVISYETVAKISLVLQAKMLSAQATGKPFETIDLVPGSAITLPEGYELGQVKAEHPMQSHRDAVAMFVCEAARCFPMPLNKALGTSQDSNFASGSLDNIDYERAIASDQVLLAERLVQRLVAIFLMLQGLEYQRCFIGWDSIPHLNPEKQFAAIEKKLSMRLTSRTREAAKLGEDWEDINEELEREEQAIGMSQNEPGDNLNGEDTEDESETDADETIQDD
;
A
#
# COMPACT_ATOMS: atom_id res chain seq x y z
N MET A 1 1.45 1.51 -7.84
CA MET A 1 1.37 2.59 -6.83
C MET A 1 0.25 2.37 -5.83
N VAL A 2 -1.04 2.35 -6.22
CA VAL A 2 -2.17 2.16 -5.28
C VAL A 2 -2.01 0.87 -4.46
N GLU A 3 -1.74 -0.26 -5.11
CA GLU A 3 -1.58 -1.55 -4.44
C GLU A 3 -0.40 -1.58 -3.47
N THR A 4 0.72 -0.98 -3.86
CA THR A 4 1.91 -0.86 -3.01
C THR A 4 1.61 -0.02 -1.78
N TYR A 5 0.96 1.14 -1.98
CA TYR A 5 0.58 2.03 -0.89
C TYR A 5 -0.44 1.38 0.06
N ALA A 6 -1.48 0.73 -0.49
CA ALA A 6 -2.50 0.05 0.33
C ALA A 6 -1.90 -1.10 1.16
N ARG A 7 -0.97 -1.87 0.58
CA ARG A 7 -0.25 -2.92 1.29
C ARG A 7 0.60 -2.36 2.43
N ASP A 8 1.39 -1.31 2.15
CA ASP A 8 2.28 -0.69 3.14
C ASP A 8 1.47 0.08 4.22
N LEU A 9 0.27 0.56 3.89
CA LEU A 9 -0.65 1.24 4.81
C LEU A 9 -1.26 0.28 5.84
N VAL A 10 -1.64 -0.91 5.40
CA VAL A 10 -2.40 -1.86 6.23
C VAL A 10 -1.52 -2.92 6.88
N GLY A 11 -0.45 -3.37 6.20
CA GLY A 11 0.39 -4.46 6.68
C GLY A 11 -0.40 -5.76 6.89
N SER A 12 -0.30 -6.36 8.08
CA SER A 12 -1.09 -7.51 8.53
C SER A 12 -2.50 -7.12 8.99
N GLY A 13 -2.69 -5.85 9.34
CA GLY A 13 -3.94 -5.29 9.84
C GLY A 13 -3.77 -4.45 11.10
N PRO A 14 -4.86 -3.91 11.66
CA PRO A 14 -4.81 -3.14 12.88
C PRO A 14 -4.71 -4.04 14.12
N HIS A 15 -3.87 -3.63 15.07
CA HIS A 15 -3.63 -4.31 16.34
C HIS A 15 -4.13 -3.44 17.52
N PRO A 16 -5.41 -3.55 17.94
CA PRO A 16 -5.90 -2.81 19.10
C PRO A 16 -5.29 -3.40 20.39
N THR A 17 -4.94 -2.53 21.34
CA THR A 17 -4.45 -2.94 22.65
C THR A 17 -5.49 -2.58 23.72
N PHE A 18 -5.93 -3.57 24.50
CA PHE A 18 -7.01 -3.44 25.48
C PHE A 18 -6.48 -3.14 26.90
N ARG A 19 -5.52 -2.21 27.02
CA ARG A 19 -4.85 -1.91 28.30
C ARG A 19 -5.79 -1.43 29.41
N GLU A 20 -6.85 -0.72 29.02
CA GLU A 20 -7.83 -0.14 29.95
C GLU A 20 -8.67 -1.22 30.65
N PHE A 21 -8.67 -2.46 30.15
CA PHE A 21 -9.47 -3.56 30.69
C PHE A 21 -8.72 -4.44 31.71
N GLY A 22 -7.55 -4.02 32.17
CA GLY A 22 -6.81 -4.65 33.26
C GLY A 22 -6.65 -6.17 33.11
N SER A 23 -7.18 -6.96 34.05
CA SER A 23 -7.06 -8.43 34.06
C SER A 23 -7.74 -9.14 32.88
N GLN A 24 -8.72 -8.50 32.22
CA GLN A 24 -9.42 -9.08 31.07
C GLN A 24 -8.67 -8.86 29.75
N ARG A 25 -7.60 -8.06 29.77
CA ARG A 25 -6.84 -7.65 28.57
C ARG A 25 -6.47 -8.84 27.68
N ARG A 26 -5.89 -9.89 28.24
CA ARG A 26 -5.45 -11.07 27.47
C ARG A 26 -6.58 -11.82 26.81
N GLN A 27 -7.68 -12.00 27.55
CA GLN A 27 -8.86 -12.66 26.99
C GLN A 27 -9.42 -11.86 25.83
N LEU A 28 -9.48 -10.52 25.97
CA LEU A 28 -9.95 -9.64 24.92
C LEU A 28 -8.99 -9.63 23.73
N GLN A 29 -7.68 -9.69 23.97
CA GLN A 29 -6.68 -9.75 22.89
C GLN A 29 -6.81 -11.04 22.06
N ALA A 30 -6.95 -12.19 22.75
CA ALA A 30 -7.17 -13.46 22.07
C ALA A 30 -8.51 -13.48 21.32
N ALA A 31 -9.59 -13.06 21.98
CA ALA A 31 -10.92 -12.99 21.38
C ALA A 31 -10.96 -12.03 20.16
N TRP A 32 -10.24 -10.91 20.23
CA TRP A 32 -10.09 -10.01 19.08
C TRP A 32 -9.39 -10.71 17.92
N LYS A 33 -8.30 -11.42 18.18
CA LYS A 33 -7.55 -12.12 17.15
C LYS A 33 -8.41 -13.17 16.44
N ASP A 34 -9.20 -13.91 17.18
CA ASP A 34 -10.13 -14.92 16.63
C ASP A 34 -11.24 -14.24 15.81
N TRP A 35 -11.91 -13.24 16.37
CA TRP A 35 -12.95 -12.47 15.69
C TRP A 35 -12.44 -11.75 14.43
N ALA A 36 -11.25 -11.14 14.51
CA ALA A 36 -10.60 -10.50 13.38
C ALA A 36 -10.23 -11.50 12.28
N GLY A 37 -9.86 -12.72 12.66
CA GLY A 37 -9.60 -13.83 11.74
C GLY A 37 -10.87 -14.30 11.04
N GLU A 38 -11.97 -14.50 11.77
CA GLU A 38 -13.27 -14.89 11.23
C GLU A 38 -13.79 -13.89 10.20
N LEU A 39 -13.70 -12.61 10.48
CA LEU A 39 -14.09 -11.53 9.56
C LEU A 39 -13.03 -11.22 8.49
N SER A 40 -11.86 -11.83 8.58
CA SER A 40 -10.72 -11.52 7.70
C SER A 40 -10.42 -10.01 7.66
N ILE A 41 -10.38 -9.37 8.85
CA ILE A 41 -10.25 -7.91 8.99
C ILE A 41 -9.03 -7.38 8.22
N GLY A 42 -7.90 -8.08 8.21
CA GLY A 42 -6.72 -7.67 7.44
C GLY A 42 -7.00 -7.57 5.93
N SER A 43 -7.74 -8.51 5.36
CA SER A 43 -8.15 -8.47 3.94
C SER A 43 -9.19 -7.37 3.68
N LEU A 44 -10.16 -7.24 4.57
CA LEU A 44 -11.17 -6.18 4.53
C LEU A 44 -10.52 -4.79 4.55
N MET A 45 -9.56 -4.57 5.43
CA MET A 45 -8.82 -3.31 5.54
C MET A 45 -7.99 -2.98 4.29
N LYS A 46 -7.40 -3.98 3.63
CA LYS A 46 -6.71 -3.79 2.34
C LYS A 46 -7.69 -3.36 1.24
N THR A 47 -8.87 -3.95 1.22
CA THR A 47 -9.93 -3.55 0.28
C THR A 47 -10.40 -2.13 0.56
N ILE A 48 -10.63 -1.79 1.83
CA ILE A 48 -11.01 -0.44 2.25
C ILE A 48 -9.94 0.58 1.85
N ALA A 49 -8.66 0.28 2.15
CA ALA A 49 -7.54 1.15 1.81
C ALA A 49 -7.46 1.37 0.29
N ARG A 50 -7.65 0.32 -0.50
CA ARG A 50 -7.66 0.40 -1.96
C ARG A 50 -8.82 1.28 -2.48
N THR A 51 -10.04 1.04 -2.01
CA THR A 51 -11.23 1.84 -2.37
C THR A 51 -11.02 3.30 -1.98
N TYR A 52 -10.61 3.56 -0.74
CA TYR A 52 -10.28 4.90 -0.25
C TYR A 52 -9.25 5.63 -1.13
N LEU A 53 -8.22 4.92 -1.62
CA LEU A 53 -7.20 5.53 -2.46
C LEU A 53 -7.69 5.80 -3.88
N ILE A 54 -8.48 4.89 -4.46
CA ILE A 54 -8.98 4.98 -5.84
C ILE A 54 -10.14 5.98 -5.94
N ASP A 55 -11.12 5.85 -5.05
CA ASP A 55 -12.36 6.64 -5.11
C ASP A 55 -12.28 7.90 -4.24
N GLY A 56 -11.24 8.00 -3.39
CA GLY A 56 -11.04 9.09 -2.44
C GLY A 56 -11.81 8.93 -1.15
N GLU A 57 -12.76 8.01 -1.11
CA GLU A 57 -13.62 7.73 0.03
C GLU A 57 -14.06 6.27 0.07
N CYS A 58 -14.52 5.84 1.23
CA CYS A 58 -15.07 4.51 1.42
C CYS A 58 -16.16 4.58 2.49
N PHE A 59 -17.22 3.81 2.30
CA PHE A 59 -18.30 3.70 3.25
C PHE A 59 -18.33 2.29 3.83
N LEU A 60 -18.37 2.21 5.16
CA LEU A 60 -18.43 0.96 5.87
C LEU A 60 -19.76 0.87 6.58
N LEU A 61 -20.61 -0.05 6.15
CA LEU A 61 -21.84 -0.41 6.84
C LEU A 61 -21.49 -1.47 7.89
N SER A 62 -21.77 -1.16 9.14
CA SER A 62 -21.59 -2.07 10.25
C SER A 62 -22.94 -2.32 10.94
N ILE A 63 -23.38 -3.57 10.93
CA ILE A 63 -24.62 -4.00 11.58
C ILE A 63 -24.26 -4.85 12.80
N GLU A 64 -24.90 -4.55 13.90
CA GLU A 64 -24.62 -5.16 15.20
C GLU A 64 -25.30 -6.52 15.35
N GLU A 65 -26.54 -6.66 14.85
CA GLU A 65 -27.32 -7.89 14.94
C GLU A 65 -27.97 -8.29 13.60
N PRO A 66 -27.55 -9.39 12.97
CA PRO A 66 -26.32 -10.15 13.22
C PRO A 66 -25.07 -9.33 12.88
N PRO A 67 -23.96 -9.54 13.58
CA PRO A 67 -22.77 -8.73 13.36
C PRO A 67 -22.20 -8.99 11.98
N TYR A 68 -22.21 -7.97 11.13
CA TYR A 68 -21.52 -8.03 9.86
C TYR A 68 -21.01 -6.65 9.43
N VAL A 69 -19.95 -6.68 8.65
CA VAL A 69 -19.30 -5.48 8.12
C VAL A 69 -19.27 -5.56 6.60
N ARG A 70 -19.75 -4.50 5.95
CA ARG A 70 -19.79 -4.45 4.49
C ARG A 70 -19.27 -3.12 3.97
N ILE A 71 -18.45 -3.20 2.92
CA ILE A 71 -18.00 -2.03 2.17
C ILE A 71 -19.09 -1.63 1.18
N ILE A 72 -19.38 -0.33 1.12
CA ILE A 72 -20.25 0.27 0.11
C ILE A 72 -19.38 1.22 -0.72
N GLU A 73 -19.45 1.06 -2.02
CA GLU A 73 -18.72 1.89 -2.98
C GLU A 73 -19.30 3.31 -3.03
N ALA A 74 -18.44 4.30 -3.30
CA ALA A 74 -18.80 5.71 -3.32
C ALA A 74 -19.91 6.03 -4.32
N GLU A 75 -19.93 5.36 -5.47
CA GLU A 75 -20.94 5.54 -6.53
C GLU A 75 -22.35 5.12 -6.12
N ARG A 76 -22.48 4.26 -5.11
CA ARG A 76 -23.78 3.81 -4.59
C ARG A 76 -24.41 4.80 -3.61
N ILE A 77 -23.66 5.77 -3.13
CA ILE A 77 -24.19 6.84 -2.27
C ILE A 77 -24.70 7.96 -3.15
N VAL A 78 -26.00 7.92 -3.39
CA VAL A 78 -26.71 8.83 -4.32
C VAL A 78 -27.93 9.44 -3.66
N SER A 79 -28.22 10.69 -3.97
CA SER A 79 -29.42 11.35 -3.46
C SER A 79 -30.67 10.62 -3.93
N PRO A 80 -31.68 10.45 -3.05
CA PRO A 80 -32.92 9.81 -3.43
C PRO A 80 -33.56 10.59 -4.57
N LEU A 81 -33.74 9.90 -5.68
CA LEU A 81 -34.54 10.42 -6.78
C LEU A 81 -35.96 10.57 -6.29
N MET A 82 -36.63 11.67 -6.63
CA MET A 82 -38.09 11.82 -6.43
C MET A 82 -38.80 10.88 -7.44
N MET A 83 -38.60 9.58 -7.31
CA MET A 83 -39.29 8.58 -8.12
C MET A 83 -40.48 8.03 -7.35
N ASN A 84 -41.65 8.30 -7.89
CA ASN A 84 -42.92 7.62 -7.53
C ASN A 84 -42.96 6.17 -8.04
N ASP A 85 -41.80 5.52 -8.21
CA ASP A 85 -41.75 4.17 -8.74
C ASP A 85 -41.64 3.15 -7.61
N ALA A 86 -42.77 2.59 -7.24
CA ALA A 86 -42.93 1.56 -6.22
C ALA A 86 -42.25 0.20 -6.63
N SER A 87 -41.58 0.12 -7.77
CA SER A 87 -41.03 -1.12 -8.30
C SER A 87 -39.57 -1.40 -7.88
N MET A 88 -38.86 -0.42 -7.32
CA MET A 88 -37.51 -0.68 -6.75
C MET A 88 -37.64 -1.04 -5.26
N GLN A 89 -37.92 -2.31 -4.99
CA GLN A 89 -37.78 -2.84 -3.64
C GLN A 89 -36.31 -2.89 -3.26
N PRO A 90 -35.91 -2.42 -2.06
CA PRO A 90 -34.54 -2.43 -1.62
C PRO A 90 -34.03 -3.86 -1.46
N TYR A 91 -32.87 -4.14 -2.00
CA TYR A 91 -32.17 -5.42 -1.88
C TYR A 91 -31.70 -5.73 -0.43
N TRP A 92 -31.90 -4.80 0.49
CA TRP A 92 -31.39 -4.88 1.87
C TRP A 92 -32.52 -5.17 2.86
N PRO A 93 -32.53 -6.34 3.52
CA PRO A 93 -33.63 -6.71 4.43
C PRO A 93 -33.73 -5.83 5.68
N ASN A 94 -32.69 -5.11 6.07
CA ASN A 94 -32.64 -4.31 7.30
C ASN A 94 -32.51 -2.81 7.05
N ALA A 95 -32.76 -2.34 5.82
CA ALA A 95 -32.78 -0.92 5.56
C ALA A 95 -34.00 -0.27 6.20
N ILE A 96 -33.81 0.82 6.92
CA ILE A 96 -34.89 1.62 7.43
C ILE A 96 -35.68 2.17 6.23
N PRO A 97 -37.00 1.95 6.13
CA PRO A 97 -37.79 2.50 5.04
C PRO A 97 -37.57 4.01 4.97
N GLY A 98 -37.13 4.51 3.83
CA GLY A 98 -37.02 5.95 3.64
C GLY A 98 -38.37 6.62 3.91
N PRO A 99 -38.37 7.85 4.39
CA PRO A 99 -39.61 8.55 4.74
C PRO A 99 -40.53 8.61 3.52
N SER A 100 -41.68 7.98 3.66
CA SER A 100 -42.70 7.83 2.59
C SER A 100 -43.44 9.11 2.21
N GLN A 101 -43.02 10.28 2.70
CA GLN A 101 -43.63 11.56 2.33
C GLN A 101 -42.65 12.75 2.29
N PRO A 102 -42.72 13.61 1.27
CA PRO A 102 -41.84 14.79 1.13
C PRO A 102 -42.46 16.01 1.83
N THR A 103 -42.72 15.96 3.14
CA THR A 103 -43.43 17.06 3.82
C THR A 103 -42.64 17.82 4.87
N GLN A 104 -41.36 17.54 5.06
CA GLN A 104 -40.50 18.42 5.83
C GLN A 104 -39.34 18.89 4.97
N LYS A 105 -38.98 20.19 5.05
CA LYS A 105 -37.78 20.77 4.46
C LYS A 105 -36.60 19.86 4.84
N ARG A 106 -36.21 18.95 3.92
CA ARG A 106 -35.02 18.17 4.09
C ARG A 106 -33.88 19.16 4.14
N GLU A 107 -33.23 19.28 5.28
CA GLU A 107 -32.08 20.10 5.45
C GLU A 107 -30.98 19.48 4.56
N GLN A 108 -30.82 20.03 3.36
CA GLN A 108 -29.76 19.78 2.38
C GLN A 108 -29.24 18.35 2.27
N THR A 109 -29.95 17.51 1.51
CA THR A 109 -29.34 16.27 1.00
C THR A 109 -28.41 16.63 -0.16
N ILE A 110 -27.12 16.38 0.00
CA ILE A 110 -26.08 16.67 -1.00
C ILE A 110 -25.36 15.38 -1.33
N GLU A 111 -25.39 14.98 -2.58
CA GLU A 111 -24.69 13.80 -3.09
C GLU A 111 -24.93 12.52 -2.26
N GLY A 112 -26.19 12.30 -1.87
CA GLY A 112 -26.59 11.11 -1.11
C GLY A 112 -26.39 11.20 0.39
N ILE A 113 -25.94 12.33 0.92
CA ILE A 113 -25.72 12.54 2.36
C ILE A 113 -26.65 13.64 2.85
N GLU A 114 -27.44 13.34 3.86
CA GLU A 114 -28.30 14.32 4.53
C GLU A 114 -27.57 14.91 5.74
N TYR A 115 -27.58 16.22 5.81
CA TYR A 115 -26.91 16.97 6.87
C TYR A 115 -27.92 17.71 7.74
N SER A 116 -27.71 17.68 9.05
CA SER A 116 -28.36 18.58 10.00
C SER A 116 -27.28 19.41 10.69
N GLN A 117 -27.41 20.73 10.61
CA GLN A 117 -26.44 21.67 11.19
C GLN A 117 -24.97 21.42 10.77
N GLY A 118 -24.77 20.91 9.55
CA GLY A 118 -23.44 20.58 9.03
C GLY A 118 -22.90 19.21 9.44
N VAL A 119 -23.64 18.43 10.23
CA VAL A 119 -23.29 17.07 10.63
C VAL A 119 -24.07 16.07 9.78
N PRO A 120 -23.42 15.04 9.21
CA PRO A 120 -24.13 14.01 8.46
C PRO A 120 -25.03 13.19 9.41
N ILE A 121 -26.29 13.01 9.04
CA ILE A 121 -27.28 12.25 9.81
C ILE A 121 -27.74 10.97 9.10
N HIS A 122 -27.90 11.03 7.77
CA HIS A 122 -28.28 9.88 6.96
C HIS A 122 -27.47 9.80 5.67
N TYR A 123 -27.27 8.56 5.21
CA TYR A 123 -26.62 8.21 3.95
C TYR A 123 -27.57 7.39 3.12
N TYR A 124 -27.85 7.81 1.89
CA TYR A 124 -28.76 7.12 0.99
C TYR A 124 -27.99 6.21 0.04
N VAL A 125 -28.24 4.91 0.14
CA VAL A 125 -27.64 3.90 -0.74
C VAL A 125 -28.60 3.61 -1.89
N ASP A 126 -28.07 3.60 -3.11
CA ASP A 126 -28.83 3.37 -4.36
C ASP A 126 -30.06 4.28 -4.52
N GLY A 127 -30.03 5.46 -3.91
CA GLY A 127 -31.10 6.44 -3.99
C GLY A 127 -32.41 6.09 -3.25
N GLY A 128 -32.43 4.97 -2.53
CA GLY A 128 -33.64 4.47 -1.88
C GLY A 128 -33.57 4.40 -0.36
N ASN A 129 -32.60 3.71 0.19
CA ASN A 129 -32.53 3.42 1.61
C ASN A 129 -31.57 4.37 2.34
N GLY A 130 -32.07 5.01 3.40
CA GLY A 130 -31.26 5.82 4.29
C GLY A 130 -30.70 4.99 5.45
N PHE A 131 -29.39 5.04 5.66
CA PHE A 131 -28.73 4.53 6.86
C PHE A 131 -28.30 5.70 7.74
N THR A 132 -28.46 5.55 9.03
CA THR A 132 -28.00 6.58 9.98
C THR A 132 -26.48 6.61 10.04
N ALA A 133 -25.91 7.75 10.43
CA ALA A 133 -24.48 7.91 10.60
C ALA A 133 -23.88 6.99 11.71
N ASP A 134 -24.74 6.46 12.59
CA ASP A 134 -24.32 5.50 13.62
C ASP A 134 -23.99 4.12 13.04
N VAL A 135 -24.64 3.74 11.95
CA VAL A 135 -24.49 2.42 11.32
C VAL A 135 -23.53 2.48 10.13
N LEU A 136 -23.43 3.62 9.45
CA LEU A 136 -22.61 3.79 8.28
C LEU A 136 -21.46 4.77 8.55
N THR A 137 -20.26 4.24 8.54
CA THR A 137 -19.02 5.03 8.72
C THR A 137 -18.53 5.54 7.37
N HIS A 138 -18.34 6.85 7.26
CA HIS A 138 -17.79 7.50 6.07
C HIS A 138 -16.31 7.82 6.29
N LEU A 139 -15.45 7.17 5.54
CA LEU A 139 -14.01 7.35 5.55
C LEU A 139 -13.59 8.20 4.35
N PHE A 140 -13.05 9.39 4.60
CA PHE A 140 -12.37 10.21 3.60
C PHE A 140 -11.39 11.16 4.28
N LYS A 141 -10.42 11.66 3.52
CA LYS A 141 -9.45 12.65 4.00
C LYS A 141 -9.91 14.03 3.58
N GLN A 142 -10.21 14.87 4.56
CA GLN A 142 -10.57 16.25 4.30
C GLN A 142 -9.34 17.05 3.87
N GLN A 143 -9.38 17.61 2.67
CA GLN A 143 -8.30 18.41 2.07
C GLN A 143 -8.59 19.91 2.13
N PHE A 144 -9.87 20.29 2.19
CA PHE A 144 -10.30 21.69 2.25
C PHE A 144 -11.53 21.85 3.16
N ALA A 145 -11.77 23.08 3.61
CA ALA A 145 -12.90 23.39 4.45
C ALA A 145 -14.24 23.06 3.76
N ASN A 146 -15.20 22.55 4.52
CA ASN A 146 -16.53 22.15 4.04
C ASN A 146 -16.55 21.03 2.98
N GLN A 147 -15.46 20.30 2.79
CA GLN A 147 -15.45 19.11 1.95
C GLN A 147 -16.37 18.05 2.55
N ARG A 148 -17.28 17.52 1.72
CA ARG A 148 -18.30 16.54 2.11
C ARG A 148 -18.08 15.16 1.53
N ARG A 149 -17.37 15.07 0.42
CA ARG A 149 -17.02 13.83 -0.29
C ARG A 149 -15.52 13.71 -0.45
N GLY A 150 -15.03 12.51 -0.57
CA GLY A 150 -13.63 12.23 -0.83
C GLY A 150 -13.17 12.68 -2.23
N VAL A 151 -11.87 12.88 -2.39
CA VAL A 151 -11.25 13.14 -3.70
C VAL A 151 -10.28 12.02 -3.98
N PRO A 152 -10.41 11.33 -5.13
CA PRO A 152 -9.48 10.28 -5.53
C PRO A 152 -8.03 10.74 -5.47
N ARG A 153 -7.20 9.97 -4.78
CA ARG A 153 -5.79 10.34 -4.61
C ARG A 153 -5.03 10.48 -5.94
N PRO A 154 -5.25 9.60 -6.96
CA PRO A 154 -4.58 9.72 -8.25
C PRO A 154 -5.15 10.84 -9.16
N ALA A 155 -6.25 11.50 -8.80
CA ALA A 155 -6.90 12.48 -9.68
C ALA A 155 -5.95 13.57 -10.20
N PRO A 156 -5.06 14.19 -9.40
CA PRO A 156 -4.13 15.20 -9.91
C PRO A 156 -3.06 14.66 -10.87
N SER A 157 -2.85 13.33 -10.89
CA SER A 157 -1.82 12.69 -11.73
C SER A 157 -2.36 12.03 -12.99
N LEU A 158 -3.65 12.16 -13.31
CA LEU A 158 -4.27 11.50 -14.47
C LEU A 158 -3.59 11.89 -15.78
N ASP A 159 -3.22 13.14 -15.96
CA ASP A 159 -2.52 13.61 -17.16
C ASP A 159 -1.13 12.97 -17.29
N MET A 160 -0.43 12.76 -16.17
CA MET A 160 0.87 12.08 -16.18
C MET A 160 0.72 10.62 -16.60
N HIS A 161 -0.29 9.92 -16.11
CA HIS A 161 -0.60 8.56 -16.56
C HIS A 161 -0.97 8.49 -18.04
N ALA A 162 -1.70 9.47 -18.55
CA ALA A 162 -1.98 9.59 -19.98
C ALA A 162 -0.71 9.79 -20.80
N ASN A 163 0.22 10.64 -20.33
CA ASN A 163 1.50 10.89 -20.99
C ASN A 163 2.40 9.65 -20.98
N ILE A 164 2.49 8.92 -19.88
CA ILE A 164 3.21 7.63 -19.80
C ILE A 164 2.70 6.68 -20.88
N ARG A 165 1.38 6.51 -20.98
CA ARG A 165 0.77 5.63 -21.99
C ARG A 165 1.07 6.08 -23.40
N ARG A 166 0.94 7.39 -23.70
CA ARG A 166 1.24 7.96 -25.02
C ARG A 166 2.71 7.78 -25.40
N THR A 167 3.63 8.02 -24.46
CA THR A 167 5.07 7.88 -24.69
C THR A 167 5.44 6.42 -24.96
N ASN A 168 4.90 5.47 -24.19
CA ASN A 168 5.12 4.05 -24.42
C ASN A 168 4.54 3.61 -25.77
N GLN A 169 3.34 4.07 -26.12
CA GLN A 169 2.72 3.75 -27.42
C GLN A 169 3.52 4.32 -28.59
N ALA A 170 3.99 5.57 -28.51
CA ALA A 170 4.85 6.18 -29.53
C ALA A 170 6.17 5.41 -29.69
N CYS A 171 6.75 4.94 -28.59
CA CYS A 171 7.95 4.11 -28.60
C CYS A 171 7.71 2.78 -29.34
N VAL A 172 6.62 2.08 -29.04
CA VAL A 172 6.23 0.83 -29.74
C VAL A 172 6.04 1.07 -31.23
N ILE A 173 5.27 2.10 -31.61
CA ILE A 173 5.05 2.46 -33.03
C ILE A 173 6.38 2.75 -33.73
N SER A 174 7.29 3.45 -33.03
CA SER A 174 8.60 3.76 -33.59
C SER A 174 9.42 2.47 -33.85
N TYR A 175 9.44 1.53 -32.91
CA TYR A 175 10.09 0.22 -33.11
C TYR A 175 9.47 -0.57 -34.27
N GLU A 176 8.13 -0.59 -34.37
CA GLU A 176 7.44 -1.25 -35.48
C GLU A 176 7.76 -0.60 -36.84
N THR A 177 7.81 0.73 -36.86
CA THR A 177 8.13 1.48 -38.08
C THR A 177 9.55 1.17 -38.54
N VAL A 178 10.51 1.20 -37.63
CA VAL A 178 11.91 0.88 -37.94
C VAL A 178 12.05 -0.57 -38.37
N ALA A 179 11.36 -1.49 -37.74
CA ALA A 179 11.37 -2.89 -38.14
C ALA A 179 10.82 -3.13 -39.54
N LYS A 180 9.89 -2.27 -40.00
CA LYS A 180 9.31 -2.33 -41.35
C LYS A 180 10.17 -1.64 -42.40
N ILE A 181 10.92 -0.60 -42.04
CA ILE A 181 11.78 0.15 -42.94
C ILE A 181 13.21 -0.37 -42.81
N SER A 182 13.56 -1.34 -43.65
CA SER A 182 14.90 -1.93 -43.62
C SER A 182 15.93 -1.14 -44.41
N LEU A 183 15.51 -0.41 -45.48
CA LEU A 183 16.41 0.23 -46.41
C LEU A 183 15.83 1.54 -46.95
N VAL A 184 16.66 2.56 -47.11
CA VAL A 184 16.34 3.85 -47.75
C VAL A 184 17.36 4.12 -48.84
N LEU A 185 16.90 4.43 -50.04
CA LEU A 185 17.74 4.88 -51.14
C LEU A 185 17.97 6.39 -51.04
N GLN A 186 19.21 6.80 -50.89
CA GLN A 186 19.59 8.21 -50.87
C GLN A 186 20.32 8.57 -52.18
N ALA A 187 19.85 9.64 -52.84
CA ALA A 187 20.56 10.17 -53.99
C ALA A 187 21.79 10.99 -53.52
N LYS A 188 22.97 10.60 -53.92
CA LYS A 188 24.23 11.24 -53.52
C LYS A 188 24.49 12.57 -54.22
N MET A 189 23.92 12.79 -55.41
CA MET A 189 24.00 14.04 -56.19
C MET A 189 22.73 14.30 -56.98
N LEU A 190 22.25 15.51 -56.94
CA LEU A 190 21.30 16.06 -57.92
C LEU A 190 22.06 16.33 -59.26
N SER A 191 22.52 15.31 -59.95
CA SER A 191 23.01 15.50 -61.30
C SER A 191 21.83 15.41 -62.27
N ALA A 192 21.74 16.39 -63.18
CA ALA A 192 20.69 16.49 -64.20
C ALA A 192 20.63 15.31 -65.19
N GLN A 193 21.37 14.21 -64.94
CA GLN A 193 21.51 13.05 -65.79
C GLN A 193 21.04 11.73 -65.12
N ALA A 194 20.37 11.80 -63.97
CA ALA A 194 19.76 10.59 -63.40
C ALA A 194 18.53 10.20 -64.25
N THR A 195 18.75 9.37 -65.25
CA THR A 195 17.71 8.87 -66.18
C THR A 195 16.97 7.65 -65.66
N GLY A 196 17.19 7.25 -64.44
CA GLY A 196 16.48 6.12 -63.79
C GLY A 196 15.35 6.61 -62.91
N LYS A 197 14.13 6.16 -63.15
CA LYS A 197 13.03 6.32 -62.19
C LYS A 197 13.41 5.57 -60.91
N PRO A 198 13.31 6.21 -59.74
CA PRO A 198 13.53 5.49 -58.48
C PRO A 198 12.49 4.33 -58.38
N PHE A 199 12.91 3.21 -57.83
CA PHE A 199 12.02 2.09 -57.59
C PHE A 199 10.90 2.52 -56.63
N GLU A 200 9.64 2.33 -57.00
CA GLU A 200 8.52 2.65 -56.13
C GLU A 200 8.44 1.67 -54.94
N THR A 201 8.77 0.40 -55.17
CA THR A 201 8.84 -0.63 -54.14
C THR A 201 9.87 -1.68 -54.52
N ILE A 202 10.63 -2.17 -53.55
CA ILE A 202 11.58 -3.26 -53.70
C ILE A 202 11.13 -4.38 -52.78
N ASP A 203 10.78 -5.53 -53.33
CA ASP A 203 10.52 -6.72 -52.55
C ASP A 203 11.84 -7.31 -52.04
N LEU A 204 12.07 -7.23 -50.75
CA LEU A 204 13.26 -7.76 -50.11
C LEU A 204 13.05 -9.24 -49.75
N VAL A 205 13.70 -10.11 -50.48
CA VAL A 205 13.76 -11.56 -50.11
C VAL A 205 15.03 -11.76 -49.28
N PRO A 206 14.96 -12.44 -48.13
CA PRO A 206 16.14 -12.74 -47.36
C PRO A 206 17.24 -13.43 -48.18
N GLY A 207 18.43 -12.84 -48.18
CA GLY A 207 19.57 -13.36 -48.96
C GLY A 207 19.70 -12.86 -50.39
N SER A 208 18.82 -11.96 -50.87
CA SER A 208 18.94 -11.32 -52.19
C SER A 208 19.98 -10.21 -52.21
N ALA A 209 20.73 -10.10 -53.27
CA ALA A 209 21.62 -8.98 -53.56
C ALA A 209 20.89 -7.91 -54.38
N ILE A 210 20.97 -6.65 -53.98
CA ILE A 210 20.36 -5.52 -54.70
C ILE A 210 21.45 -4.76 -55.41
N THR A 211 21.29 -4.59 -56.73
CA THR A 211 22.16 -3.71 -57.53
C THR A 211 21.56 -2.33 -57.56
N LEU A 212 22.35 -1.33 -57.15
CA LEU A 212 21.92 0.06 -57.09
C LEU A 212 22.24 0.74 -58.42
N PRO A 213 21.36 1.65 -58.92
CA PRO A 213 21.67 2.52 -60.03
C PRO A 213 22.82 3.50 -59.67
N GLU A 214 23.57 3.95 -60.71
CA GLU A 214 24.61 4.97 -60.51
C GLU A 214 24.04 6.23 -59.85
N GLY A 215 24.73 6.73 -58.82
CA GLY A 215 24.35 7.94 -58.08
C GLY A 215 23.44 7.70 -56.86
N TYR A 216 23.10 6.47 -56.54
CA TYR A 216 22.32 6.12 -55.34
C TYR A 216 23.17 5.36 -54.31
N GLU A 217 23.02 5.69 -53.08
CA GLU A 217 23.58 4.95 -51.95
C GLU A 217 22.46 4.32 -51.13
N LEU A 218 22.75 3.13 -50.59
CA LEU A 218 21.85 2.45 -49.68
C LEU A 218 22.08 3.00 -48.29
N GLY A 219 21.13 3.74 -47.79
CA GLY A 219 21.09 4.19 -46.43
C GLY A 219 20.31 3.19 -45.58
N GLN A 220 20.89 2.69 -44.51
CA GLN A 220 20.14 1.97 -43.50
C GLN A 220 19.58 2.99 -42.51
N VAL A 221 18.27 2.97 -42.28
CA VAL A 221 17.68 3.75 -41.20
C VAL A 221 18.13 3.08 -39.91
N LYS A 222 19.19 3.60 -39.33
CA LYS A 222 19.56 3.23 -37.96
C LYS A 222 18.55 3.85 -37.03
N ALA A 223 17.79 3.01 -36.33
CA ALA A 223 17.01 3.47 -35.22
C ALA A 223 17.96 3.88 -34.10
N GLU A 224 18.40 5.10 -34.13
CA GLU A 224 18.98 5.72 -32.94
C GLU A 224 17.82 6.00 -31.96
N HIS A 225 17.25 4.93 -31.42
CA HIS A 225 16.33 5.09 -30.33
C HIS A 225 17.18 5.22 -29.07
N PRO A 226 17.17 6.38 -28.44
CA PRO A 226 17.78 6.51 -27.14
C PRO A 226 16.91 5.77 -26.13
N MET A 227 17.17 4.48 -25.93
CA MET A 227 16.53 3.69 -24.87
C MET A 227 16.66 4.39 -23.51
N GLN A 228 17.78 5.11 -23.31
CA GLN A 228 18.01 5.87 -22.08
C GLN A 228 17.05 7.06 -21.94
N SER A 229 16.87 7.89 -22.99
CA SER A 229 15.99 9.05 -22.92
C SER A 229 14.52 8.66 -22.77
N HIS A 230 14.08 7.53 -23.32
CA HIS A 230 12.74 7.01 -23.10
C HIS A 230 12.55 6.59 -21.63
N ARG A 231 13.52 5.87 -21.08
CA ARG A 231 13.52 5.46 -19.68
C ARG A 231 13.48 6.67 -18.75
N ASP A 232 14.31 7.66 -19.01
CA ASP A 232 14.40 8.88 -18.21
C ASP A 232 13.08 9.69 -18.28
N ALA A 233 12.46 9.79 -19.46
CA ALA A 233 11.16 10.45 -19.64
C ALA A 233 10.05 9.72 -18.88
N VAL A 234 9.99 8.39 -18.97
CA VAL A 234 9.01 7.58 -18.22
C VAL A 234 9.26 7.72 -16.72
N ALA A 235 10.50 7.67 -16.26
CA ALA A 235 10.85 7.84 -14.84
C ALA A 235 10.42 9.22 -14.33
N MET A 236 10.59 10.28 -15.11
CA MET A 236 10.14 11.65 -14.78
C MET A 236 8.61 11.68 -14.59
N PHE A 237 7.83 11.16 -15.55
CA PHE A 237 6.38 11.14 -15.44
C PHE A 237 5.89 10.27 -14.27
N VAL A 238 6.56 9.13 -14.02
CA VAL A 238 6.24 8.27 -12.87
C VAL A 238 6.55 8.97 -11.55
N CYS A 239 7.68 9.71 -11.48
CA CYS A 239 8.04 10.49 -10.30
C CYS A 239 6.96 11.53 -9.97
N GLU A 240 6.47 12.27 -10.97
CA GLU A 240 5.41 13.25 -10.77
C GLU A 240 4.07 12.59 -10.38
N ALA A 241 3.71 11.49 -11.01
CA ALA A 241 2.51 10.73 -10.64
C ALA A 241 2.60 10.16 -9.21
N ALA A 242 3.79 9.72 -8.79
CA ALA A 242 4.02 9.16 -7.47
C ALA A 242 3.88 10.18 -6.34
N ARG A 243 3.98 11.49 -6.60
CA ARG A 243 3.80 12.56 -5.60
C ARG A 243 2.40 12.56 -4.98
N CYS A 244 1.39 12.03 -5.67
CA CYS A 244 0.06 11.86 -5.10
C CYS A 244 0.03 10.88 -3.93
N PHE A 245 0.99 9.95 -3.88
CA PHE A 245 1.15 8.93 -2.85
C PHE A 245 2.35 9.16 -1.92
N PRO A 246 3.00 10.33 -1.88
CA PRO A 246 4.37 10.63 -1.44
C PRO A 246 5.33 9.44 -1.48
N MET A 247 5.30 8.69 -2.59
CA MET A 247 6.00 7.43 -2.78
C MET A 247 7.39 7.65 -3.38
N PRO A 248 8.46 7.04 -2.84
CA PRO A 248 9.77 7.05 -3.44
C PRO A 248 9.77 6.48 -4.87
N LEU A 249 10.62 7.01 -5.73
CA LEU A 249 10.67 6.62 -7.14
C LEU A 249 10.97 5.13 -7.33
N ASN A 250 11.85 4.55 -6.50
CA ASN A 250 12.17 3.12 -6.53
C ASN A 250 10.95 2.24 -6.23
N LYS A 251 10.11 2.63 -5.27
CA LYS A 251 8.83 1.93 -4.98
C LYS A 251 7.81 2.16 -6.10
N ALA A 252 7.77 3.35 -6.67
CA ALA A 252 6.84 3.68 -7.75
C ALA A 252 7.16 2.95 -9.06
N LEU A 253 8.43 2.81 -9.39
CA LEU A 253 8.93 2.05 -10.54
C LEU A 253 8.98 0.53 -10.28
N GLY A 254 9.04 0.12 -9.01
CA GLY A 254 9.24 -1.28 -8.63
C GLY A 254 10.67 -1.78 -8.90
N THR A 255 11.66 -0.89 -9.00
CA THR A 255 13.06 -1.21 -9.21
C THR A 255 13.96 -0.29 -8.41
N SER A 256 15.03 -0.84 -7.84
CA SER A 256 16.07 -0.08 -7.13
C SER A 256 17.27 0.28 -8.00
N GLN A 257 17.18 0.02 -9.31
CA GLN A 257 18.22 0.38 -10.25
C GLN A 257 18.39 1.90 -10.24
N ASP A 258 19.63 2.38 -10.17
CA ASP A 258 20.00 3.81 -10.08
C ASP A 258 19.61 4.51 -8.74
N SER A 259 19.15 3.76 -7.73
CA SER A 259 18.87 4.31 -6.40
C SER A 259 20.12 4.34 -5.52
N ASN A 260 20.40 5.50 -4.92
CA ASN A 260 21.44 5.63 -3.89
C ASN A 260 20.82 5.36 -2.51
N PHE A 261 21.53 4.62 -1.66
CA PHE A 261 21.06 4.29 -0.31
C PHE A 261 20.74 5.54 0.53
N ALA A 262 21.56 6.60 0.44
CA ALA A 262 21.38 7.79 1.24
C ALA A 262 20.13 8.58 0.83
N SER A 263 19.93 8.81 -0.47
CA SER A 263 18.74 9.50 -0.99
C SER A 263 17.48 8.66 -0.78
N GLY A 264 17.56 7.35 -1.05
CA GLY A 264 16.44 6.45 -0.82
C GLY A 264 15.98 6.37 0.64
N SER A 265 16.91 6.53 1.59
CA SER A 265 16.56 6.59 3.02
C SER A 265 15.80 7.87 3.38
N LEU A 266 16.17 9.01 2.80
CA LEU A 266 15.45 10.29 3.02
C LEU A 266 14.05 10.25 2.43
N ASP A 267 13.92 9.75 1.21
CA ASP A 267 12.63 9.63 0.53
C ASP A 267 11.68 8.68 1.29
N ASN A 268 12.20 7.61 1.89
CA ASN A 268 11.42 6.70 2.71
C ASN A 268 10.88 7.35 3.99
N ILE A 269 11.60 8.29 4.62
CA ILE A 269 11.12 8.99 5.82
C ILE A 269 9.83 9.75 5.54
N ASP A 270 9.75 10.46 4.42
CA ASP A 270 8.55 11.22 4.06
C ASP A 270 7.39 10.28 3.67
N TYR A 271 7.71 9.16 3.03
CA TYR A 271 6.74 8.12 2.74
C TYR A 271 6.16 7.48 4.01
N GLU A 272 7.01 7.13 4.98
CA GLU A 272 6.58 6.58 6.28
C GLU A 272 5.70 7.57 7.06
N ARG A 273 6.02 8.87 7.01
CA ARG A 273 5.17 9.92 7.61
C ARG A 273 3.79 10.01 6.97
N ALA A 274 3.73 9.87 5.65
CA ALA A 274 2.47 9.87 4.93
C ALA A 274 1.61 8.65 5.28
N ILE A 275 2.23 7.45 5.34
CA ILE A 275 1.58 6.22 5.79
C ILE A 275 1.06 6.38 7.22
N ALA A 276 1.91 6.84 8.16
CA ALA A 276 1.51 7.03 9.55
C ALA A 276 0.33 8.01 9.70
N SER A 277 0.31 9.09 8.91
CA SER A 277 -0.83 10.03 8.90
C SER A 277 -2.13 9.38 8.43
N ASP A 278 -2.07 8.54 7.40
CA ASP A 278 -3.25 7.84 6.91
C ASP A 278 -3.66 6.68 7.84
N GLN A 279 -2.72 6.02 8.53
CA GLN A 279 -2.99 5.04 9.58
C GLN A 279 -3.78 5.66 10.75
N VAL A 280 -3.42 6.88 11.17
CA VAL A 280 -4.18 7.61 12.20
C VAL A 280 -5.62 7.85 11.74
N LEU A 281 -5.83 8.26 10.49
CA LEU A 281 -7.17 8.46 9.94
C LEU A 281 -7.98 7.15 9.95
N LEU A 282 -7.39 6.05 9.51
CA LEU A 282 -8.03 4.73 9.52
C LEU A 282 -8.33 4.27 10.95
N ALA A 283 -7.38 4.44 11.88
CA ALA A 283 -7.56 4.08 13.27
C ALA A 283 -8.74 4.84 13.90
N GLU A 284 -8.78 6.16 13.75
CA GLU A 284 -9.79 7.00 14.38
C GLU A 284 -11.19 6.84 13.78
N ARG A 285 -11.29 6.75 12.47
CA ARG A 285 -12.58 6.72 11.78
C ARG A 285 -13.18 5.32 11.66
N LEU A 286 -12.33 4.31 11.50
CA LEU A 286 -12.77 2.97 11.14
C LEU A 286 -12.49 1.94 12.24
N VAL A 287 -11.22 1.79 12.64
CA VAL A 287 -10.82 0.70 13.55
C VAL A 287 -11.45 0.86 14.92
N GLN A 288 -11.54 2.10 15.45
CA GLN A 288 -12.22 2.36 16.71
C GLN A 288 -13.71 1.96 16.67
N ARG A 289 -14.35 2.08 15.50
CA ARG A 289 -15.73 1.60 15.31
C ARG A 289 -15.82 0.08 15.34
N LEU A 290 -14.88 -0.62 14.70
CA LEU A 290 -14.80 -2.07 14.76
C LEU A 290 -14.54 -2.56 16.19
N VAL A 291 -13.67 -1.88 16.94
CA VAL A 291 -13.41 -2.15 18.36
C VAL A 291 -14.68 -1.94 19.20
N ALA A 292 -15.46 -0.89 18.92
CA ALA A 292 -16.72 -0.65 19.62
C ALA A 292 -17.73 -1.80 19.41
N ILE A 293 -17.86 -2.28 18.18
CA ILE A 293 -18.71 -3.44 17.85
C ILE A 293 -18.21 -4.69 18.57
N PHE A 294 -16.92 -4.94 18.53
CA PHE A 294 -16.31 -6.08 19.20
C PHE A 294 -16.56 -6.06 20.72
N LEU A 295 -16.31 -4.91 21.37
CA LEU A 295 -16.53 -4.78 22.82
C LEU A 295 -18.01 -4.96 23.19
N MET A 296 -18.92 -4.43 22.38
CA MET A 296 -20.35 -4.64 22.58
C MET A 296 -20.74 -6.13 22.50
N LEU A 297 -20.17 -6.87 21.53
CA LEU A 297 -20.36 -8.33 21.41
C LEU A 297 -19.83 -9.10 22.63
N GLN A 298 -18.81 -8.55 23.31
CA GLN A 298 -18.30 -9.10 24.57
C GLN A 298 -19.09 -8.63 25.80
N GLY A 299 -20.16 -7.84 25.62
CA GLY A 299 -20.94 -7.27 26.71
C GLY A 299 -20.24 -6.18 27.51
N LEU A 300 -19.27 -5.49 26.90
CA LEU A 300 -18.44 -4.46 27.54
C LEU A 300 -18.76 -3.08 26.95
N GLU A 301 -18.65 -2.06 27.77
CA GLU A 301 -18.73 -0.68 27.32
C GLU A 301 -17.54 -0.31 26.45
N TYR A 302 -17.78 0.51 25.44
CA TYR A 302 -16.72 1.02 24.57
C TYR A 302 -15.72 1.86 25.36
N GLN A 303 -14.46 1.51 25.22
CA GLN A 303 -13.33 2.32 25.65
C GLN A 303 -12.36 2.48 24.47
N ARG A 304 -11.83 3.68 24.31
CA ARG A 304 -10.88 3.99 23.24
C ARG A 304 -9.59 3.21 23.44
N CYS A 305 -9.25 2.38 22.48
CA CYS A 305 -8.04 1.58 22.49
C CYS A 305 -6.92 2.24 21.66
N PHE A 306 -5.68 1.97 22.04
CA PHE A 306 -4.55 2.28 21.17
C PHE A 306 -4.54 1.27 20.01
N ILE A 307 -4.36 1.77 18.77
CA ILE A 307 -4.28 0.94 17.58
C ILE A 307 -2.84 0.93 17.09
N GLY A 308 -2.21 -0.23 17.16
CA GLY A 308 -0.91 -0.50 16.55
C GLY A 308 -1.06 -0.87 15.08
N TRP A 309 -0.01 -0.65 14.32
CA TRP A 309 0.14 -1.05 12.92
C TRP A 309 1.52 -1.62 12.71
N ASP A 310 1.67 -2.52 11.76
CA ASP A 310 2.98 -3.03 11.39
C ASP A 310 3.90 -1.87 10.98
N SER A 311 5.11 -1.87 11.49
CA SER A 311 6.11 -0.92 11.06
C SER A 311 6.64 -1.31 9.67
N ILE A 312 6.89 -0.31 8.82
CA ILE A 312 7.59 -0.54 7.57
C ILE A 312 9.03 -0.96 7.91
N PRO A 313 9.54 -2.09 7.35
CA PRO A 313 10.89 -2.54 7.64
C PRO A 313 11.93 -1.46 7.31
N HIS A 314 12.78 -1.15 8.28
CA HIS A 314 13.81 -0.16 8.10
C HIS A 314 14.94 -0.68 7.19
N LEU A 315 15.51 0.18 6.35
CA LEU A 315 16.60 -0.18 5.42
C LEU A 315 17.89 -0.64 6.12
N ASN A 316 18.09 -0.19 7.37
CA ASN A 316 19.22 -0.60 8.20
C ASN A 316 18.73 -0.92 9.62
N PRO A 317 18.38 -2.19 9.89
CA PRO A 317 17.85 -2.61 11.19
C PRO A 317 18.83 -2.37 12.35
N GLU A 318 20.14 -2.56 12.14
CA GLU A 318 21.15 -2.37 13.18
C GLU A 318 21.17 -0.92 13.71
N LYS A 319 21.17 0.06 12.80
CA LYS A 319 21.11 1.48 13.20
C LYS A 319 19.80 1.83 13.89
N GLN A 320 18.71 1.20 13.49
CA GLN A 320 17.41 1.39 14.12
C GLN A 320 17.43 0.87 15.55
N PHE A 321 17.89 -0.37 15.76
CA PHE A 321 17.98 -0.97 17.10
C PHE A 321 18.94 -0.20 18.01
N ALA A 322 20.10 0.22 17.52
CA ALA A 322 21.02 1.05 18.27
C ALA A 322 20.40 2.40 18.67
N ALA A 323 19.60 3.00 17.80
CA ALA A 323 18.89 4.24 18.09
C ALA A 323 17.78 4.01 19.14
N ILE A 324 17.06 2.89 19.08
CA ILE A 324 16.04 2.50 20.05
C ILE A 324 16.68 2.25 21.42
N GLU A 325 17.76 1.49 21.47
CA GLU A 325 18.54 1.23 22.70
C GLU A 325 18.99 2.54 23.36
N LYS A 326 19.50 3.47 22.57
CA LYS A 326 19.92 4.78 23.05
C LYS A 326 18.74 5.62 23.55
N LYS A 327 17.58 5.57 22.91
CA LYS A 327 16.35 6.23 23.39
C LYS A 327 15.85 5.63 24.70
N LEU A 328 15.92 4.30 24.84
CA LEU A 328 15.56 3.59 26.07
C LEU A 328 16.51 3.94 27.21
N SER A 329 17.84 3.94 26.96
CA SER A 329 18.82 4.31 27.98
C SER A 329 18.69 5.75 28.45
N MET A 330 18.35 6.68 27.54
CA MET A 330 18.05 8.08 27.85
C MET A 330 16.64 8.30 28.45
N ARG A 331 15.83 7.26 28.61
CA ARG A 331 14.44 7.33 29.10
C ARG A 331 13.53 8.24 28.24
N LEU A 332 13.82 8.40 26.96
CA LEU A 332 13.00 9.15 26.00
C LEU A 332 11.85 8.33 25.45
N THR A 333 11.90 7.01 25.59
CA THR A 333 10.84 6.07 25.21
C THR A 333 10.74 4.96 26.23
N SER A 334 9.73 4.10 26.12
CA SER A 334 9.56 2.90 26.95
C SER A 334 9.51 1.65 26.09
N ARG A 335 9.90 0.49 26.67
CA ARG A 335 9.79 -0.82 25.98
C ARG A 335 8.38 -1.07 25.48
N THR A 336 7.39 -0.72 26.28
CA THR A 336 5.96 -0.82 25.92
C THR A 336 5.60 0.00 24.67
N ARG A 337 6.18 1.21 24.53
CA ARG A 337 5.94 2.04 23.32
C ARG A 337 6.63 1.49 22.08
N GLU A 338 7.83 0.96 22.26
CA GLU A 338 8.57 0.40 21.12
C GLU A 338 7.97 -0.94 20.68
N ALA A 339 7.53 -1.82 21.60
CA ALA A 339 6.79 -3.03 21.29
C ALA A 339 5.48 -2.73 20.56
N ALA A 340 4.72 -1.73 21.02
CA ALA A 340 3.48 -1.31 20.37
C ALA A 340 3.67 -0.79 18.93
N LYS A 341 4.86 -0.26 18.57
CA LYS A 341 5.19 0.10 17.18
C LYS A 341 5.44 -1.12 16.30
N LEU A 342 5.80 -2.25 16.90
CA LEU A 342 5.95 -3.53 16.22
C LEU A 342 4.63 -4.33 16.15
N GLY A 343 3.54 -3.78 16.69
CA GLY A 343 2.25 -4.44 16.77
C GLY A 343 2.13 -5.44 17.91
N GLU A 344 3.11 -5.48 18.83
CA GLU A 344 3.18 -6.42 19.94
C GLU A 344 2.96 -5.74 21.30
N ASP A 345 2.56 -6.51 22.29
CA ASP A 345 2.46 -6.04 23.66
C ASP A 345 3.70 -6.43 24.45
N TRP A 346 4.35 -5.46 25.09
CA TRP A 346 5.55 -5.69 25.89
C TRP A 346 5.33 -6.70 27.04
N GLU A 347 4.14 -6.73 27.63
CA GLU A 347 3.86 -7.65 28.72
C GLU A 347 3.81 -9.10 28.24
N ASP A 348 3.26 -9.33 27.03
CA ASP A 348 3.24 -10.65 26.41
C ASP A 348 4.68 -11.11 26.04
N ILE A 349 5.49 -10.20 25.48
CA ILE A 349 6.91 -10.46 25.19
C ILE A 349 7.67 -10.83 26.48
N ASN A 350 7.44 -10.07 27.57
CA ASN A 350 8.15 -10.30 28.82
C ASN A 350 7.81 -11.66 29.45
N GLU A 351 6.55 -12.09 29.33
CA GLU A 351 6.14 -13.41 29.81
C GLU A 351 6.69 -14.55 28.95
N GLU A 352 6.80 -14.35 27.64
CA GLU A 352 7.46 -15.32 26.78
C GLU A 352 8.92 -15.47 27.15
N LEU A 353 9.63 -14.36 27.37
CA LEU A 353 11.02 -14.36 27.83
C LEU A 353 11.17 -15.04 29.19
N GLU A 354 10.28 -14.79 30.17
CA GLU A 354 10.31 -15.45 31.46
C GLU A 354 10.10 -16.98 31.33
N ARG A 355 9.23 -17.44 30.43
CA ARG A 355 9.04 -18.87 30.16
C ARG A 355 10.27 -19.50 29.51
N GLU A 356 10.87 -18.80 28.56
CA GLU A 356 12.11 -19.23 27.88
C GLU A 356 13.25 -19.34 28.89
N GLU A 357 13.44 -18.34 29.76
CA GLU A 357 14.45 -18.36 30.81
C GLU A 357 14.24 -19.52 31.79
N GLN A 358 12.99 -19.83 32.18
CA GLN A 358 12.65 -20.97 33.01
C GLN A 358 12.95 -22.29 32.29
N ALA A 359 12.62 -22.40 30.99
CA ALA A 359 12.89 -23.61 30.22
C ALA A 359 14.40 -23.85 30.04
N ILE A 360 15.19 -22.80 29.80
CA ILE A 360 16.65 -22.89 29.72
C ILE A 360 17.24 -23.24 31.07
N GLY A 361 16.75 -22.64 32.17
CA GLY A 361 17.18 -22.95 33.52
C GLY A 361 16.86 -24.41 33.95
N MET A 362 15.74 -24.96 33.49
CA MET A 362 15.40 -26.39 33.70
C MET A 362 16.33 -27.30 32.88
N SER A 363 16.67 -26.95 31.67
CA SER A 363 17.59 -27.74 30.82
C SER A 363 19.03 -27.79 31.37
N GLN A 364 19.44 -26.76 32.12
CA GLN A 364 20.79 -26.73 32.74
C GLN A 364 20.84 -27.47 34.08
N ASN A 365 19.70 -27.83 34.65
CA ASN A 365 19.58 -28.55 35.93
C ASN A 365 19.29 -30.06 35.80
N GLU A 366 19.33 -30.64 34.62
CA GLU A 366 19.35 -32.10 34.49
C GLU A 366 20.68 -32.62 35.05
N PRO A 367 20.67 -33.49 36.05
CA PRO A 367 21.92 -34.05 36.60
C PRO A 367 22.58 -34.89 35.54
N GLY A 368 23.73 -34.38 35.04
CA GLY A 368 24.55 -35.12 34.13
C GLY A 368 24.92 -36.46 34.74
N ASP A 369 24.56 -37.51 34.03
CA ASP A 369 24.95 -38.88 34.31
C ASP A 369 26.50 -38.95 34.38
N ASN A 370 26.97 -39.18 35.61
CA ASN A 370 28.37 -39.46 35.88
C ASN A 370 28.78 -40.79 35.21
N LEU A 371 29.30 -40.75 34.03
CA LEU A 371 30.13 -41.83 33.50
C LEU A 371 31.60 -41.54 33.85
N ASN A 372 32.00 -42.01 35.03
CA ASN A 372 33.38 -42.28 35.36
C ASN A 372 33.92 -43.35 34.40
N GLY A 373 34.93 -43.01 33.65
CA GLY A 373 35.79 -43.90 32.87
C GLY A 373 37.18 -43.42 33.03
N GLU A 374 37.92 -44.14 33.85
CA GLU A 374 39.33 -44.04 34.18
C GLU A 374 40.24 -44.25 32.95
N ASP A 375 41.49 -43.75 33.12
CA ASP A 375 42.72 -44.15 32.45
C ASP A 375 43.00 -43.55 31.05
N THR A 376 44.15 -43.03 30.75
CA THR A 376 45.55 -43.18 31.14
C THR A 376 46.37 -42.06 30.56
N GLU A 377 47.44 -41.74 31.23
CA GLU A 377 48.58 -40.92 30.85
C GLU A 377 49.17 -41.30 29.49
N ASP A 378 49.60 -40.32 28.70
CA ASP A 378 50.99 -40.37 28.18
C ASP A 378 51.46 -39.00 27.68
N GLU A 379 52.71 -38.72 28.07
CA GLU A 379 53.53 -37.59 27.75
C GLU A 379 53.93 -37.58 26.27
N SER A 380 54.11 -36.43 25.68
CA SER A 380 55.36 -36.06 25.03
C SER A 380 55.33 -34.62 24.49
N GLU A 381 56.27 -33.88 24.96
CA GLU A 381 56.85 -32.64 24.42
C GLU A 381 57.14 -32.72 22.92
N THR A 382 56.97 -31.58 22.23
CA THR A 382 58.07 -30.99 21.47
C THR A 382 57.73 -29.59 20.98
N ASP A 383 58.68 -28.70 21.30
CA ASP A 383 58.91 -27.37 20.73
C ASP A 383 59.02 -27.36 19.20
N ALA A 384 58.66 -26.23 18.62
CA ALA A 384 59.42 -25.47 17.59
C ALA A 384 58.58 -24.28 17.10
N ASP A 385 58.88 -23.16 17.55
CA ASP A 385 59.47 -21.94 16.97
C ASP A 385 59.54 -21.93 15.44
N GLU A 386 58.93 -20.93 14.79
CA GLU A 386 59.52 -20.21 13.67
C GLU A 386 58.62 -19.00 13.24
N THR A 387 59.16 -17.87 13.58
CA THR A 387 59.01 -16.57 12.91
C THR A 387 59.33 -16.65 11.42
N ILE A 388 58.73 -15.74 10.62
CA ILE A 388 59.21 -14.97 9.44
C ILE A 388 57.97 -14.33 8.80
N GLN A 389 57.73 -13.02 8.88
CA GLN A 389 58.21 -11.85 8.12
C GLN A 389 57.76 -11.84 6.63
N ASP A 390 57.06 -10.72 6.33
CA ASP A 390 57.06 -9.87 5.13
C ASP A 390 56.72 -10.47 3.74
N ASP A 391 55.58 -10.00 3.15
CA ASP A 391 55.54 -8.97 2.09
C ASP A 391 54.08 -8.46 1.88
#